data_8846e5865867318e624fe8598e207336
#
_entry.id   8846e5865867318e624fe8598e207336
#
_cell.length_a   1.000
_cell.length_b   1.000
_cell.length_c   1.000
_cell.angle_alpha   90.00
_cell.angle_beta   90.00
_cell.angle_gamma   90.00
#
_symmetry.space_group_name_H-M   'P 1'
#
loop_
_entity.id
_entity.type
_entity.pdbx_description
1 polymer ?
#
loop_
_entity_poly.entity_id
_entity_poly.type
_entity_poly.pdbx_seq_one_letter_code
_entity_poly.pdbx_strand_id
1 'polypeptide(L)'
;MESELQGNIIDLCPVGALTSKPYAFTARPWELTKTNCIDIMDALGSNIRIDSKGKKIMRIIPRNHDGINEEWLSDKSRYIWDGLNKQRLDIPYVKDNSGRLKPLSLIHI
;
A
#
# COMPACT_ATOMS: atom_id res chain seq x y z
N MET A 1 21.58 1.84 3.56
CA MET A 1 20.92 3.14 3.35
C MET A 1 19.68 3.21 4.26
N GLU A 2 19.59 4.24 5.08
CA GLU A 2 18.56 4.37 6.11
C GLU A 2 17.78 5.67 5.93
N SER A 3 16.83 5.70 5.02
CA SER A 3 15.97 6.85 4.78
C SER A 3 14.53 6.39 4.59
N GLU A 4 13.59 7.19 5.08
CA GLU A 4 12.16 6.95 4.87
C GLU A 4 11.74 7.12 3.40
N LEU A 5 12.63 7.62 2.56
CA LEU A 5 12.38 7.85 1.13
C LEU A 5 13.26 6.96 0.24
N GLN A 6 13.96 5.99 0.81
CA GLN A 6 14.92 5.18 0.05
C GLN A 6 14.27 4.36 -1.08
N GLY A 7 13.01 3.99 -0.95
CA GLY A 7 12.30 3.25 -1.99
C GLY A 7 12.16 3.99 -3.31
N ASN A 8 12.28 5.32 -3.30
CA ASN A 8 12.20 6.12 -4.53
C ASN A 8 13.39 5.88 -5.47
N ILE A 9 14.51 5.38 -4.95
CA ILE A 9 15.67 5.02 -5.77
C ILE A 9 15.33 3.92 -6.76
N ILE A 10 14.44 3.02 -6.38
CA ILE A 10 13.98 1.92 -7.25
C ILE A 10 13.31 2.48 -8.50
N ASP A 11 12.47 3.50 -8.34
CA ASP A 11 11.79 4.15 -9.46
C ASP A 11 12.76 4.94 -10.35
N LEU A 12 13.83 5.49 -9.77
CA LEU A 12 14.83 6.26 -10.50
C LEU A 12 15.78 5.39 -11.31
N CYS A 13 15.97 4.12 -10.92
CA CYS A 13 16.91 3.22 -11.60
C CYS A 13 16.28 2.69 -12.90
N PRO A 14 16.81 3.08 -14.09
CA PRO A 14 16.18 2.71 -15.36
C PRO A 14 16.47 1.28 -15.82
N VAL A 15 17.44 0.60 -15.20
CA VAL A 15 17.95 -0.69 -15.69
C VAL A 15 17.63 -1.87 -14.78
N GLY A 16 16.83 -1.68 -13.74
CA GLY A 16 16.44 -2.77 -12.85
C GLY A 16 17.55 -3.30 -11.95
N ALA A 17 18.63 -2.55 -11.79
CA ALA A 17 19.70 -2.93 -10.85
C ALA A 17 19.25 -2.83 -9.40
N LEU A 18 18.34 -1.89 -9.12
CA LEU A 18 17.69 -1.71 -7.82
C LEU A 18 16.23 -2.12 -7.95
N THR A 19 15.78 -3.07 -7.14
CA THR A 19 14.43 -3.60 -7.19
C THR A 19 13.82 -3.65 -5.80
N SER A 20 12.47 -3.66 -5.75
CA SER A 20 11.74 -3.85 -4.50
C SER A 20 11.72 -5.34 -4.15
N LYS A 21 12.24 -5.71 -2.99
CA LYS A 21 12.29 -7.10 -2.55
C LYS A 21 10.89 -7.74 -2.43
N PRO A 22 9.86 -7.05 -1.88
CA PRO A 22 8.51 -7.63 -1.84
C PRO A 22 7.87 -7.85 -3.21
N TYR A 23 8.26 -7.06 -4.22
CA TYR A 23 7.71 -7.14 -5.57
C TYR A 23 8.55 -7.97 -6.54
N ALA A 24 9.86 -8.08 -6.31
CA ALA A 24 10.79 -8.74 -7.23
C ALA A 24 10.31 -10.14 -7.60
N PHE A 25 10.29 -10.44 -8.90
CA PHE A 25 9.91 -11.73 -9.48
C PHE A 25 8.45 -12.15 -9.26
N THR A 26 7.57 -11.26 -8.77
CA THR A 26 6.17 -11.61 -8.48
C THR A 26 5.24 -11.40 -9.66
N ALA A 27 5.50 -10.38 -10.49
CA ALA A 27 4.67 -10.10 -11.66
C ALA A 27 5.46 -9.30 -12.71
N ARG A 28 4.94 -9.29 -13.93
CA ARG A 28 5.46 -8.45 -15.03
C ARG A 28 4.65 -7.15 -15.10
N PRO A 29 5.27 -6.00 -15.48
CA PRO A 29 4.54 -4.73 -15.53
C PRO A 29 3.30 -4.73 -16.41
N TRP A 30 3.31 -5.50 -17.51
CA TRP A 30 2.15 -5.56 -18.43
C TRP A 30 1.00 -6.42 -17.92
N GLU A 31 1.21 -7.21 -16.86
CA GLU A 31 0.17 -8.02 -16.23
C GLU A 31 -0.66 -7.24 -15.23
N LEU A 32 -0.24 -6.03 -14.89
CA LEU A 32 -0.81 -5.27 -13.80
C LEU A 32 -1.94 -4.35 -14.25
N THR A 33 -3.03 -4.34 -13.48
CA THR A 33 -4.09 -3.34 -13.60
C THR A 33 -3.70 -2.11 -12.79
N LYS A 34 -3.73 -0.94 -13.43
CA LYS A 34 -3.29 0.32 -12.84
C LYS A 34 -4.48 1.14 -12.39
N THR A 35 -4.52 1.51 -11.11
CA THR A 35 -5.59 2.31 -10.52
C THR A 35 -4.99 3.54 -9.87
N ASN A 36 -5.45 4.73 -10.26
CA ASN A 36 -5.04 5.98 -9.65
C ASN A 36 -5.77 6.17 -8.32
N CYS A 37 -5.03 6.59 -7.30
CA CYS A 37 -5.56 6.71 -5.95
C CYS A 37 -4.84 7.81 -5.17
N ILE A 38 -5.33 8.09 -3.97
CA ILE A 38 -4.69 9.02 -3.04
C ILE A 38 -4.30 8.24 -1.79
N ASP A 39 -3.09 8.47 -1.28
CA ASP A 39 -2.60 7.81 -0.09
C ASP A 39 -3.32 8.33 1.15
N ILE A 40 -3.89 7.41 1.94
CA ILE A 40 -4.58 7.73 3.19
C ILE A 40 -3.74 7.41 4.43
N MET A 41 -2.59 6.80 4.26
CA MET A 41 -1.72 6.38 5.37
C MET A 41 -0.75 7.46 5.80
N ASP A 42 -0.63 8.52 5.02
CA ASP A 42 0.22 9.67 5.28
C ASP A 42 -0.64 10.94 5.30
N ALA A 43 -0.32 11.87 6.18
CA ALA A 43 -1.05 13.13 6.30
C ALA A 43 -0.89 14.05 5.07
N LEU A 44 0.11 13.80 4.24
CA LEU A 44 0.37 14.60 3.04
C LEU A 44 -0.68 14.40 1.95
N GLY A 45 -1.33 13.24 1.88
CA GLY A 45 -2.29 12.93 0.82
C GLY A 45 -1.63 12.76 -0.54
N SER A 46 -0.50 12.06 -0.58
CA SER A 46 0.26 11.84 -1.82
C SER A 46 -0.56 11.16 -2.90
N ASN A 47 -0.40 11.59 -4.15
CA ASN A 47 -1.02 10.91 -5.27
C ASN A 47 -0.25 9.63 -5.60
N ILE A 48 -0.93 8.52 -5.65
CA ILE A 48 -0.34 7.20 -5.87
C ILE A 48 -1.04 6.45 -7.00
N ARG A 49 -0.36 5.43 -7.50
CA ARG A 49 -0.95 4.46 -8.40
C ARG A 49 -0.78 3.07 -7.79
N ILE A 50 -1.89 2.36 -7.68
CA ILE A 50 -1.92 1.00 -7.16
C ILE A 50 -1.89 0.05 -8.34
N ASP A 51 -0.90 -0.80 -8.41
CA ASP A 51 -0.78 -1.86 -9.42
C ASP A 51 -1.23 -3.18 -8.82
N SER A 52 -2.25 -3.80 -9.42
CA SER A 52 -2.83 -5.03 -8.92
C SER A 52 -2.87 -6.11 -10.01
N LYS A 53 -2.84 -7.37 -9.57
CA LYS A 53 -3.04 -8.53 -10.43
C LYS A 53 -4.22 -9.34 -9.88
N GLY A 54 -5.36 -9.31 -10.58
CA GLY A 54 -6.60 -9.88 -10.06
C GLY A 54 -7.06 -9.13 -8.83
N LYS A 55 -7.24 -9.84 -7.72
CA LYS A 55 -7.70 -9.26 -6.43
C LYS A 55 -6.54 -8.90 -5.49
N LYS A 56 -5.30 -9.07 -5.92
CA LYS A 56 -4.13 -8.86 -5.07
C LYS A 56 -3.37 -7.62 -5.49
N ILE A 57 -3.09 -6.73 -4.54
CA ILE A 57 -2.21 -5.58 -4.77
C ILE A 57 -0.78 -6.08 -4.85
N MET A 58 -0.06 -5.66 -5.89
CA MET A 58 1.31 -6.09 -6.13
C MET A 58 2.33 -5.03 -5.78
N ARG A 59 2.01 -3.75 -6.00
CA ARG A 59 2.89 -2.64 -5.62
C ARG A 59 2.13 -1.32 -5.59
N ILE A 60 2.72 -0.33 -4.91
CA ILE A 60 2.24 1.05 -4.89
C ILE A 60 3.39 1.94 -5.35
N ILE A 61 3.14 2.80 -6.32
CA ILE A 61 4.13 3.75 -6.82
C ILE A 61 3.55 5.18 -6.81
N PRO A 62 4.40 6.22 -6.71
CA PRO A 62 3.92 7.60 -6.70
C PRO A 62 3.47 8.05 -8.09
N ARG A 63 2.47 8.94 -8.13
CA ARG A 63 2.11 9.73 -9.31
C ARG A 63 2.61 11.15 -9.13
N ASN A 64 3.05 11.78 -10.22
CA ASN A 64 3.51 13.15 -10.16
C ASN A 64 2.38 14.13 -9.82
N HIS A 65 2.58 14.95 -8.79
CA HIS A 65 1.73 16.08 -8.46
C HIS A 65 2.59 17.18 -7.84
N ASP A 66 2.94 18.18 -8.62
CA ASP A 66 3.92 19.22 -8.24
C ASP A 66 3.55 20.00 -6.97
N GLY A 67 2.25 20.13 -6.69
CA GLY A 67 1.77 20.87 -5.53
C GLY A 67 1.74 20.07 -4.22
N ILE A 68 1.87 18.75 -4.25
CA ILE A 68 1.73 17.90 -3.08
C ILE A 68 2.97 17.05 -2.83
N ASN A 69 3.22 16.05 -3.66
CA ASN A 69 4.29 15.06 -3.43
C ASN A 69 5.35 15.04 -4.52
N GLU A 70 5.17 15.80 -5.58
CA GLU A 70 5.99 15.70 -6.78
C GLU A 70 6.05 14.25 -7.27
N GLU A 71 7.22 13.62 -7.26
CA GLU A 71 7.39 12.21 -7.65
C GLU A 71 7.82 11.34 -6.46
N TRP A 72 7.64 11.84 -5.23
CA TRP A 72 8.09 11.16 -4.02
C TRP A 72 6.98 10.36 -3.35
N LEU A 73 7.35 9.27 -2.73
CA LEU A 73 6.46 8.47 -1.88
C LEU A 73 7.28 7.93 -0.71
N SER A 74 6.74 8.05 0.52
CA SER A 74 7.40 7.48 1.70
C SER A 74 7.40 5.95 1.66
N ASP A 75 8.40 5.34 2.26
CA ASP A 75 8.48 3.86 2.32
C ASP A 75 7.31 3.27 3.09
N LYS A 76 6.81 3.97 4.10
CA LYS A 76 5.61 3.54 4.84
C LYS A 76 4.43 3.33 3.90
N SER A 77 4.12 4.30 3.06
CA SER A 77 3.02 4.21 2.10
C SER A 77 3.32 3.23 0.97
N ARG A 78 4.57 3.12 0.58
CA ARG A 78 5.00 2.23 -0.51
C ARG A 78 4.86 0.75 -0.16
N TYR A 79 5.12 0.38 1.09
CA TYR A 79 5.19 -1.02 1.50
C TYR A 79 4.06 -1.50 2.40
N ILE A 80 3.12 -0.63 2.77
CA ILE A 80 2.04 -1.01 3.70
C ILE A 80 1.01 -1.96 3.08
N TRP A 81 0.99 -2.09 1.76
CA TRP A 81 -0.01 -2.88 1.03
C TRP A 81 -0.02 -4.37 1.40
N ASP A 82 1.07 -4.91 1.86
CA ASP A 82 1.13 -6.33 2.21
C ASP A 82 0.23 -6.66 3.40
N GLY A 83 -0.02 -5.70 4.28
CA GLY A 83 -0.96 -5.85 5.38
C GLY A 83 -2.41 -6.11 4.94
N LEU A 84 -2.77 -5.73 3.72
CA LEU A 84 -4.11 -5.98 3.18
C LEU A 84 -4.40 -7.47 2.97
N ASN A 85 -3.37 -8.29 2.90
CA ASN A 85 -3.49 -9.73 2.68
C ASN A 85 -3.47 -10.54 3.97
N LYS A 86 -3.43 -9.87 5.14
CA LYS A 86 -3.26 -10.52 6.45
C LYS A 86 -4.29 -10.00 7.44
N GLN A 87 -4.86 -10.89 8.23
CA GLN A 87 -5.70 -10.64 9.42
C GLN A 87 -6.47 -9.31 9.44
N ARG A 88 -7.17 -8.98 8.35
CA ARG A 88 -7.99 -7.78 8.31
C ARG A 88 -9.28 -7.98 9.10
N LEU A 89 -9.67 -6.93 9.82
CA LEU A 89 -11.00 -6.89 10.42
C LEU A 89 -12.03 -6.62 9.32
N ASP A 90 -12.93 -7.55 9.10
CA ASP A 90 -13.96 -7.46 8.06
C ASP A 90 -15.33 -7.09 8.64
N ILE A 91 -15.52 -7.29 9.95
CA ILE A 91 -16.74 -6.93 10.68
C ILE A 91 -16.34 -6.27 12.00
N PRO A 92 -17.25 -5.45 12.60
CA PRO A 92 -17.02 -4.91 13.94
C PRO A 92 -16.99 -6.00 15.00
N TYR A 93 -16.16 -5.83 16.03
CA TYR A 93 -16.06 -6.72 17.19
C TYR A 93 -16.26 -5.94 18.48
N VAL A 94 -16.92 -6.57 19.46
CA VAL A 94 -17.10 -6.00 20.79
C VAL A 94 -16.51 -6.96 21.83
N LYS A 95 -15.76 -6.41 22.77
CA LYS A 95 -15.21 -7.17 23.87
C LYS A 95 -16.30 -7.46 24.88
N ASP A 96 -16.51 -8.73 25.23
CA ASP A 96 -17.49 -9.13 26.23
C ASP A 96 -16.90 -9.05 27.65
N ASN A 97 -17.74 -9.38 28.68
CA ASN A 97 -17.33 -9.33 30.08
C ASN A 97 -16.22 -10.34 30.43
N SER A 98 -16.03 -11.38 29.63
CA SER A 98 -14.96 -12.37 29.82
C SER A 98 -13.66 -11.99 29.13
N GLY A 99 -13.64 -10.88 28.41
CA GLY A 99 -12.46 -10.38 27.68
C GLY A 99 -12.30 -10.95 26.27
N ARG A 100 -13.26 -11.73 25.79
CA ARG A 100 -13.27 -12.27 24.43
C ARG A 100 -13.89 -11.27 23.44
N LEU A 101 -13.36 -11.24 22.23
CA LEU A 101 -13.95 -10.45 21.17
C LEU A 101 -15.08 -11.24 20.51
N LYS A 102 -16.25 -10.62 20.40
CA LYS A 102 -17.41 -11.18 19.70
C LYS A 102 -17.70 -10.36 18.46
N PRO A 103 -18.05 -11.00 17.31
CA PRO A 103 -18.49 -10.26 16.14
C PRO A 103 -19.77 -9.49 16.46
N LEU A 104 -19.81 -8.23 16.00
CA LEU A 104 -20.94 -7.34 16.18
C LEU A 104 -21.58 -7.07 14.82
N SER A 105 -22.88 -7.33 14.69
CA SER A 105 -23.66 -6.88 13.54
C SER A 105 -23.94 -5.39 13.65
N LEU A 106 -23.97 -4.69 12.50
CA LEU A 106 -24.36 -3.28 12.47
C LEU A 106 -25.77 -3.03 13.04
N ILE A 107 -26.62 -4.04 13.06
CA ILE A 107 -27.96 -3.97 13.64
C ILE A 107 -27.91 -3.81 15.17
N HIS A 108 -26.82 -4.22 15.81
CA HIS A 108 -26.64 -4.18 17.27
C HIS A 108 -25.96 -2.91 17.78
N ILE A 109 -25.63 -1.99 16.91
CA ILE A 109 -24.97 -0.72 17.26
C ILE A 109 -26.01 0.35 17.64
#